data_816190d4552229496202ce7815059ce6
#
_entry.id   816190d4552229496202ce7815059ce6
#
_cell.length_a   1.000
_cell.length_b   1.000
_cell.length_c   1.000
_cell.angle_alpha   90.00
_cell.angle_beta   90.00
_cell.angle_gamma   90.00
#
_symmetry.space_group_name_H-M   'P 1'
#
loop_
_entity.id
_entity.type
_entity.pdbx_description
1 polymer ?
#
loop_
_entity_poly.entity_id
_entity_poly.type
_entity_poly.pdbx_seq_one_letter_code
_entity_poly.pdbx_strand_id
1 'polypeptide(L)'
;MSDPVCPLCERPIPPGSGSLHHLIPKLKGGKGGPTVFLHDICHREIHAALSEAELARSFDSIAALRAHPRLAKFTTWVRKRPPGFRSKVPGKRRMR
;
A
#
# COMPACT_ATOMS: atom_id res chain seq x y z
N MET A 1 -2.47 -19.04 -15.04
CA MET A 1 -3.03 -17.73 -14.70
C MET A 1 -1.99 -16.88 -14.03
N SER A 2 -1.97 -15.62 -14.35
CA SER A 2 -0.96 -14.76 -13.73
C SER A 2 -1.46 -14.22 -12.39
N ASP A 3 -0.51 -13.88 -11.54
CA ASP A 3 -0.83 -13.24 -10.28
C ASP A 3 -1.35 -11.83 -10.54
N PRO A 4 -2.22 -11.31 -9.69
CA PRO A 4 -2.64 -9.91 -9.81
C PRO A 4 -1.44 -8.98 -9.63
N VAL A 5 -1.50 -7.81 -10.25
CA VAL A 5 -0.42 -6.83 -10.18
C VAL A 5 -0.78 -5.77 -9.14
N CYS A 6 0.18 -5.47 -8.26
CA CYS A 6 0.00 -4.42 -7.26
C CYS A 6 -0.04 -3.06 -7.94
N PRO A 7 -1.13 -2.29 -7.83
CA PRO A 7 -1.19 -1.00 -8.50
C PRO A 7 -0.23 0.04 -7.92
N LEU A 8 0.27 -0.18 -6.72
CA LEU A 8 1.21 0.76 -6.14
C LEU A 8 2.64 0.53 -6.64
N CYS A 9 3.16 -0.68 -6.50
CA CYS A 9 4.54 -0.97 -6.89
C CYS A 9 4.68 -1.64 -8.25
N GLU A 10 3.58 -2.07 -8.84
CA GLU A 10 3.54 -2.68 -10.16
C GLU A 10 4.21 -4.04 -10.29
N ARG A 11 4.47 -4.69 -9.16
CA ARG A 11 4.98 -6.06 -9.19
C ARG A 11 3.82 -7.04 -9.05
N PRO A 12 3.94 -8.26 -9.62
CA PRO A 12 2.90 -9.27 -9.37
C PRO A 12 2.85 -9.65 -7.90
N ILE A 13 1.65 -9.97 -7.42
CA ILE A 13 1.43 -10.32 -6.01
C ILE A 13 1.27 -11.83 -5.91
N PRO A 14 2.29 -12.55 -5.38
CA PRO A 14 2.17 -13.99 -5.22
C PRO A 14 1.09 -14.34 -4.20
N PRO A 15 0.55 -15.57 -4.26
CA PRO A 15 -0.43 -16.01 -3.26
C PRO A 15 0.09 -15.83 -1.84
N GLY A 16 -0.74 -15.28 -0.97
CA GLY A 16 -0.37 -15.05 0.42
C GLY A 16 0.41 -13.79 0.67
N SER A 17 0.72 -12.99 -0.37
CA SER A 17 1.53 -11.79 -0.22
C SER A 17 0.74 -10.50 -0.40
N GLY A 18 -0.58 -10.57 -0.46
CA GLY A 18 -1.40 -9.39 -0.71
C GLY A 18 -2.54 -9.24 0.27
N SER A 19 -3.12 -8.06 0.29
CA SER A 19 -4.27 -7.76 1.13
C SER A 19 -5.08 -6.63 0.50
N LEU A 20 -6.35 -6.56 0.90
CA LEU A 20 -7.23 -5.50 0.40
C LEU A 20 -7.03 -4.22 1.20
N HIS A 21 -6.93 -3.12 0.48
CA HIS A 21 -6.85 -1.79 1.07
C HIS A 21 -8.12 -1.02 0.72
N HIS A 22 -8.78 -0.47 1.73
CA HIS A 22 -9.93 0.41 1.51
C HIS A 22 -9.41 1.80 1.18
N LEU A 23 -9.73 2.30 -0.01
CA LEU A 23 -9.25 3.62 -0.42
C LEU A 23 -9.78 4.70 0.52
N ILE A 24 -11.02 4.53 1.00
CA ILE A 24 -11.56 5.35 2.07
C ILE A 24 -11.68 4.44 3.29
N PRO A 25 -11.00 4.74 4.41
CA PRO A 25 -11.09 3.88 5.59
C PRO A 25 -12.54 3.70 6.05
N LYS A 26 -12.85 2.51 6.57
CA LYS A 26 -14.21 2.19 7.01
C LYS A 26 -14.74 3.18 8.02
N LEU A 27 -13.89 3.60 8.96
CA LEU A 27 -14.30 4.55 9.99
C LEU A 27 -14.60 5.94 9.44
N LYS A 28 -14.20 6.19 8.19
CA LYS A 28 -14.45 7.47 7.53
C LYS A 28 -15.49 7.34 6.42
N GLY A 29 -16.36 6.35 6.55
CA GLY A 29 -17.45 6.17 5.60
C GLY A 29 -17.14 5.26 4.43
N GLY A 30 -16.01 4.57 4.47
CA GLY A 30 -15.58 3.73 3.34
C GLY A 30 -16.14 2.33 3.31
N LYS A 31 -16.98 1.97 4.26
CA LYS A 31 -17.54 0.62 4.27
C LYS A 31 -18.36 0.41 3.01
N GLY A 32 -18.07 -0.68 2.29
CA GLY A 32 -18.72 -0.95 1.02
C GLY A 32 -18.20 -0.15 -0.14
N GLY A 33 -17.21 0.71 0.08
CA GLY A 33 -16.61 1.52 -0.98
C GLY A 33 -15.49 0.80 -1.72
N PRO A 34 -14.76 1.54 -2.56
CA PRO A 34 -13.73 0.92 -3.40
C PRO A 34 -12.57 0.37 -2.60
N THR A 35 -12.08 -0.79 -3.05
CA THR A 35 -10.89 -1.41 -2.48
C THR A 35 -9.89 -1.70 -3.60
N VAL A 36 -8.63 -1.87 -3.22
CA VAL A 36 -7.60 -2.30 -4.14
C VAL A 36 -6.80 -3.42 -3.48
N PHE A 37 -6.33 -4.35 -4.29
CA PHE A 37 -5.51 -5.45 -3.78
C PHE A 37 -4.05 -5.07 -3.95
N LEU A 38 -3.31 -5.04 -2.84
CA LEU A 38 -1.93 -4.57 -2.80
C LEU A 38 -1.03 -5.63 -2.17
N HIS A 39 0.28 -5.54 -2.45
CA HIS A 39 1.23 -6.28 -1.64
C HIS A 39 1.07 -5.89 -0.17
N ASP A 40 1.25 -6.84 0.73
CA ASP A 40 1.20 -6.57 2.16
C ASP A 40 2.17 -5.46 2.55
N ILE A 41 3.38 -5.51 2.00
CA ILE A 41 4.39 -4.51 2.34
C ILE A 41 3.98 -3.11 1.87
N CYS A 42 3.34 -3.02 0.71
CA CYS A 42 2.83 -1.74 0.21
C CYS A 42 1.69 -1.23 1.07
N HIS A 43 0.78 -2.12 1.45
CA HIS A 43 -0.34 -1.77 2.30
C HIS A 43 0.12 -1.24 3.66
N ARG A 44 1.10 -1.91 4.25
CA ARG A 44 1.67 -1.45 5.51
C ARG A 44 2.34 -0.09 5.39
N GLU A 45 3.03 0.13 4.28
CA GLU A 45 3.71 1.41 4.08
C GLU A 45 2.71 2.55 3.98
N ILE A 46 1.58 2.32 3.32
CA ILE A 46 0.52 3.33 3.25
C ILE A 46 0.08 3.72 4.66
N HIS A 47 -0.22 2.74 5.50
CA HIS A 47 -0.71 3.02 6.85
C HIS A 47 0.40 3.55 7.79
N ALA A 48 1.65 3.32 7.45
CA ALA A 48 2.75 3.91 8.19
C ALA A 48 2.97 5.37 7.81
N ALA A 49 2.64 5.73 6.58
CA ALA A 49 2.86 7.07 6.06
C ALA A 49 1.69 8.02 6.29
N LEU A 50 0.47 7.49 6.36
CA LEU A 50 -0.73 8.32 6.34
C LEU A 50 -1.73 7.88 7.42
N SER A 51 -2.36 8.86 8.06
CA SER A 51 -3.46 8.58 8.98
C SER A 51 -4.73 8.28 8.19
N GLU A 52 -5.72 7.72 8.88
CA GLU A 52 -7.01 7.45 8.23
C GLU A 52 -7.69 8.72 7.74
N ALA A 53 -7.55 9.81 8.50
CA ALA A 53 -8.12 11.09 8.09
C ALA A 53 -7.47 11.60 6.80
N GLU A 54 -6.14 11.47 6.71
CA GLU A 54 -5.44 11.88 5.50
C GLU A 54 -5.84 11.03 4.30
N LEU A 55 -5.98 9.72 4.51
CA LEU A 55 -6.40 8.83 3.43
C LEU A 55 -7.77 9.22 2.90
N ALA A 56 -8.72 9.46 3.80
CA ALA A 56 -10.07 9.82 3.39
C ALA A 56 -10.14 11.17 2.70
N ARG A 57 -9.33 12.12 3.17
CA ARG A 57 -9.41 13.50 2.68
C ARG A 57 -8.68 13.74 1.38
N SER A 58 -7.49 13.18 1.22
CA SER A 58 -6.61 13.56 0.12
C SER A 58 -5.95 12.40 -0.60
N PHE A 59 -5.99 11.20 -0.06
CA PHE A 59 -5.26 10.06 -0.63
C PHE A 59 -6.18 8.86 -0.82
N ASP A 60 -7.35 9.11 -1.36
CA ASP A 60 -8.37 8.08 -1.57
C ASP A 60 -8.33 7.47 -2.98
N SER A 61 -7.21 7.58 -3.67
CA SER A 61 -7.01 6.98 -4.97
C SER A 61 -5.58 6.50 -5.11
N ILE A 62 -5.38 5.54 -6.02
CA ILE A 62 -4.03 5.04 -6.30
C ILE A 62 -3.14 6.16 -6.83
N ALA A 63 -3.69 7.02 -7.70
CA ALA A 63 -2.91 8.13 -8.25
C ALA A 63 -2.39 9.05 -7.14
N ALA A 64 -3.25 9.38 -6.18
CA ALA A 64 -2.86 10.24 -5.07
C ALA A 64 -1.81 9.55 -4.18
N LEU A 65 -1.99 8.27 -3.91
CA LEU A 65 -1.03 7.51 -3.11
C LEU A 65 0.34 7.46 -3.79
N ARG A 66 0.37 7.23 -5.09
CA ARG A 66 1.64 7.17 -5.83
C ARG A 66 2.35 8.52 -5.86
N ALA A 67 1.62 9.60 -5.74
CA ALA A 67 2.20 10.94 -5.74
C ALA A 67 2.73 11.37 -4.36
N HIS A 68 2.39 10.66 -3.30
CA HIS A 68 2.87 11.00 -1.97
C HIS A 68 4.40 10.80 -1.90
N PRO A 69 5.17 11.79 -1.43
CA PRO A 69 6.63 11.70 -1.49
C PRO A 69 7.22 10.45 -0.83
N ARG A 70 6.74 10.10 0.35
CA ARG A 70 7.26 8.91 1.05
C ARG A 70 6.91 7.63 0.29
N LEU A 71 5.69 7.56 -0.25
CA LEU A 71 5.26 6.37 -0.99
C LEU A 71 5.98 6.28 -2.34
N ALA A 72 6.24 7.41 -2.98
CA ALA A 72 6.99 7.42 -4.23
C ALA A 72 8.41 6.89 -4.03
N LYS A 73 9.07 7.30 -2.95
CA LYS A 73 10.39 6.79 -2.60
C LYS A 73 10.34 5.29 -2.33
N PHE A 74 9.36 4.88 -1.55
CA PHE A 74 9.20 3.48 -1.21
C PHE A 74 9.00 2.62 -2.46
N THR A 75 8.14 3.04 -3.38
CA THR A 75 7.86 2.25 -4.57
C THR A 75 9.08 2.17 -5.48
N THR A 76 9.86 3.23 -5.58
CA THR A 76 11.08 3.22 -6.35
C THR A 76 12.05 2.16 -5.82
N TRP A 77 12.14 2.07 -4.50
CA TRP A 77 13.01 1.08 -3.86
C TRP A 77 12.48 -0.33 -3.99
N VAL A 78 11.19 -0.53 -3.68
CA VAL A 78 10.61 -1.87 -3.61
C VAL A 78 10.44 -2.51 -4.98
N ARG A 79 10.29 -1.71 -6.04
CA ARG A 79 10.18 -2.26 -7.39
C ARG A 79 11.38 -3.11 -7.79
N LYS A 80 12.52 -2.86 -7.19
CA LYS A 80 13.75 -3.59 -7.49
C LYS A 80 13.85 -4.90 -6.71
N ARG A 81 12.86 -5.20 -5.89
CA ARG A 81 12.85 -6.42 -5.10
C ARG A 81 12.01 -7.49 -5.78
N PRO A 82 12.26 -8.78 -5.46
CA PRO A 82 11.44 -9.85 -6.02
C PRO A 82 9.97 -9.70 -5.63
N PRO A 83 9.04 -10.25 -6.43
CA PRO A 83 7.62 -10.13 -6.11
C PRO A 83 7.23 -10.62 -4.73
N GLY A 84 7.91 -11.63 -4.20
CA GLY A 84 7.60 -12.17 -2.87
C GLY A 84 8.32 -11.47 -1.73
N PHE A 85 9.03 -10.39 -2.00
CA PHE A 85 9.79 -9.69 -0.96
C PHE A 85 8.85 -9.13 0.11
N ARG A 86 9.15 -9.43 1.36
CA ARG A 86 8.28 -9.08 2.48
C ARG A 86 9.07 -8.61 3.69
N SER A 87 9.94 -7.67 3.51
CA SER A 87 10.71 -7.18 4.64
C SER A 87 9.79 -6.45 5.63
N LYS A 88 10.27 -6.29 6.83
CA LYS A 88 9.56 -5.50 7.82
C LYS A 88 9.54 -4.04 7.38
N VAL A 89 8.47 -3.35 7.71
CA VAL A 89 8.37 -1.93 7.41
C VAL A 89 9.37 -1.18 8.29
N PRO A 90 10.31 -0.45 7.69
CA PRO A 90 11.38 0.19 8.47
C PRO A 90 10.90 1.10 9.59
N GLY A 91 9.83 1.81 9.36
CA GLY A 91 9.33 2.75 10.36
C GLY A 91 8.84 2.12 11.65
N LYS A 92 8.72 0.81 11.67
CA LYS A 92 8.25 0.15 12.86
C LYS A 92 9.34 -0.22 13.81
N ARG A 93 10.49 -0.12 13.41
CA ARG A 93 11.53 -0.53 14.26
C ARG A 93 12.05 0.49 15.00
N ARG A 94 11.93 0.56 14.97
CA ARG A 94 12.45 1.16 15.56
C ARG A 94 12.83 1.30 16.45
N MET A 95 12.92 1.05 16.55
CA MET A 95 13.21 0.98 17.32
C MET A 95 13.98 1.21 17.86
N ARG A 96 14.40 1.19 18.01
CA ARG A 96 14.95 1.15 18.66
C ARG A 96 15.20 1.67 18.96
#